data_4ef642f21b9b6cabbd5ddae4129873cc
#
_entry.id   4ef642f21b9b6cabbd5ddae4129873cc
#
_cell.length_a   1.000
_cell.length_b   1.000
_cell.length_c   1.000
_cell.angle_alpha   90.00
_cell.angle_beta   90.00
_cell.angle_gamma   90.00
#
_symmetry.space_group_name_H-M   'P 1'
#
loop_
_entity.id
_entity.type
_entity.pdbx_description
1 polymer ?
#
loop_
_entity_poly.entity_id
_entity_poly.type
_entity_poly.pdbx_seq_one_letter_code
_entity_poly.pdbx_strand_id
1 'polypeptide(L)'
;MGYYNPILAYGIDNFLNDCKTSQIDGIILPDLPLDEGTFFCEKAKSVNISPILLVAPNTSNERIKLISKLSQDLIYAVSILGITGGDMSAKENLKKYLLRVKDNSECPFIVGFGINSSDDVEWFNNYSDGAVVG
;
A
#
# COMPACT_ATOMS: atom_id res chain seq x y z
N MET A 1 9.91 -3.26 -3.01
CA MET A 1 9.67 -2.73 -1.64
C MET A 1 11.01 -2.41 -0.99
N GLY A 2 11.15 -1.29 -0.29
CA GLY A 2 12.37 -0.86 0.38
C GLY A 2 12.10 0.16 1.48
N TYR A 3 13.16 0.79 1.99
CA TYR A 3 13.08 1.83 3.01
C TYR A 3 13.52 3.19 2.44
N TYR A 4 12.93 4.27 2.96
CA TYR A 4 13.15 5.61 2.43
C TYR A 4 14.55 6.17 2.71
N ASN A 5 15.10 5.94 3.91
CA ASN A 5 16.43 6.43 4.28
C ASN A 5 17.56 5.98 3.33
N PRO A 6 17.67 4.70 2.91
CA PRO A 6 18.63 4.31 1.88
C PRO A 6 18.47 5.06 0.55
N ILE A 7 17.22 5.35 0.16
CA ILE A 7 16.94 6.11 -1.07
C ILE A 7 17.43 7.56 -0.94
N LEU A 8 17.22 8.18 0.22
CA LEU A 8 17.74 9.53 0.50
C LEU A 8 19.27 9.55 0.42
N ALA A 9 19.94 8.55 1.02
CA ALA A 9 21.41 8.45 0.98
C ALA A 9 21.95 8.20 -0.43
N TYR A 10 21.25 7.43 -1.26
CA TYR A 10 21.60 7.17 -2.67
C TYR A 10 21.32 8.39 -3.57
N GLY A 11 20.36 9.21 -3.19
CA GLY A 11 19.83 10.32 -3.96
C GLY A 11 18.58 9.93 -4.74
N ILE A 12 17.47 10.61 -4.46
CA ILE A 12 16.14 10.28 -5.04
C ILE A 12 16.19 10.25 -6.57
N ASP A 13 16.83 11.22 -7.20
CA ASP A 13 16.87 11.31 -8.67
C ASP A 13 17.68 10.17 -9.28
N ASN A 14 18.82 9.79 -8.69
CA ASN A 14 19.62 8.64 -9.12
C ASN A 14 18.81 7.34 -8.97
N PHE A 15 18.17 7.16 -7.82
CA PHE A 15 17.37 5.98 -7.54
C PHE A 15 16.21 5.82 -8.52
N LEU A 16 15.45 6.88 -8.78
CA LEU A 16 14.33 6.85 -9.71
C LEU A 16 14.77 6.61 -11.16
N ASN A 17 15.91 7.16 -11.55
CA ASN A 17 16.49 6.91 -12.87
C ASN A 17 16.91 5.44 -13.04
N ASP A 18 17.52 4.85 -12.01
CA ASP A 18 17.90 3.42 -12.03
C ASP A 18 16.67 2.52 -11.99
N CYS A 19 15.61 2.87 -11.25
CA CYS A 19 14.33 2.18 -11.30
C CYS A 19 13.74 2.19 -12.71
N LYS A 20 13.74 3.33 -13.37
CA LYS A 20 13.26 3.46 -14.76
C LYS A 20 14.09 2.60 -15.74
N THR A 21 15.41 2.64 -15.62
CA THR A 21 16.32 1.84 -16.45
C THR A 21 16.14 0.33 -16.22
N SER A 22 15.80 -0.05 -14.99
CA SER A 22 15.51 -1.43 -14.58
C SER A 22 14.06 -1.86 -14.86
N GLN A 23 13.26 -1.01 -15.49
CA GLN A 23 11.85 -1.28 -15.82
C GLN A 23 10.99 -1.61 -14.59
N ILE A 24 11.21 -0.88 -13.50
CA ILE A 24 10.38 -0.98 -12.30
C ILE A 24 9.14 -0.11 -12.48
N ASP A 25 7.95 -0.69 -12.32
CA ASP A 25 6.67 0.00 -12.51
C ASP A 25 6.21 0.75 -11.25
N GLY A 26 6.54 0.25 -10.06
CA GLY A 26 6.10 0.86 -8.81
C GLY A 26 7.00 0.57 -7.63
N ILE A 27 6.89 1.43 -6.60
CA ILE A 27 7.73 1.36 -5.39
C ILE A 27 6.85 1.42 -4.16
N ILE A 28 7.06 0.48 -3.24
CA ILE A 28 6.43 0.44 -1.92
C ILE A 28 7.46 0.89 -0.88
N LEU A 29 7.16 1.97 -0.15
CA LEU A 29 7.99 2.50 0.93
C LEU A 29 7.17 2.56 2.22
N PRO A 30 7.28 1.55 3.10
CA PRO A 30 6.48 1.47 4.32
C PRO A 30 6.73 2.59 5.32
N ASP A 31 7.94 3.15 5.30
CA ASP A 31 8.42 4.18 6.22
C ASP A 31 8.40 5.61 5.65
N LEU A 32 7.79 5.82 4.48
CA LEU A 32 7.70 7.15 3.87
C LEU A 32 6.71 8.04 4.65
N PRO A 33 7.16 9.13 5.31
CA PRO A 33 6.28 10.06 5.96
C PRO A 33 5.44 10.82 4.93
N LEU A 34 4.14 11.01 5.18
CA LEU A 34 3.26 11.67 4.20
C LEU A 34 3.68 13.11 3.87
N ASP A 35 4.20 13.85 4.85
CA ASP A 35 4.62 15.23 4.66
C ASP A 35 5.81 15.34 3.69
N GLU A 36 6.76 14.41 3.77
CA GLU A 36 7.89 14.29 2.84
C GLU A 36 7.51 13.49 1.58
N GLY A 37 6.51 12.61 1.71
CA GLY A 37 6.06 11.71 0.68
C GLY A 37 5.52 12.39 -0.56
N THR A 38 4.90 13.57 -0.41
CA THR A 38 4.37 14.32 -1.56
C THR A 38 5.45 14.60 -2.59
N PHE A 39 6.61 15.11 -2.15
CA PHE A 39 7.73 15.40 -3.05
C PHE A 39 8.28 14.14 -3.75
N PHE A 40 8.45 13.04 -2.99
CA PHE A 40 8.89 11.76 -3.58
C PHE A 40 7.85 11.23 -4.59
N CYS A 41 6.57 11.26 -4.25
CA CYS A 41 5.50 10.78 -5.12
C CYS A 41 5.44 11.58 -6.44
N GLU A 42 5.56 12.91 -6.37
CA GLU A 42 5.58 13.76 -7.58
C GLU A 42 6.78 13.43 -8.47
N LYS A 43 7.96 13.25 -7.88
CA LYS A 43 9.17 12.85 -8.64
C LYS A 43 9.02 11.46 -9.26
N ALA A 44 8.54 10.47 -8.53
CA ALA A 44 8.33 9.12 -9.03
C ALA A 44 7.37 9.12 -10.22
N LYS A 45 6.23 9.80 -10.10
CA LYS A 45 5.25 9.95 -11.19
C LYS A 45 5.83 10.64 -12.42
N SER A 46 6.70 11.64 -12.25
CA SER A 46 7.32 12.36 -13.37
C SER A 46 8.20 11.47 -14.25
N VAL A 47 8.62 10.32 -13.75
CA VAL A 47 9.40 9.31 -14.49
C VAL A 47 8.61 8.02 -14.79
N ASN A 48 7.28 8.06 -14.60
CA ASN A 48 6.35 6.93 -14.78
C ASN A 48 6.59 5.76 -13.83
N ILE A 49 6.89 6.05 -12.57
CA ILE A 49 6.98 5.06 -11.49
C ILE A 49 5.85 5.34 -10.50
N SER A 50 5.03 4.33 -10.22
CA SER A 50 3.91 4.44 -9.30
C SER A 50 4.37 4.39 -7.84
N PRO A 51 4.18 5.45 -7.05
CA PRO A 51 4.37 5.38 -5.61
C PRO A 51 3.20 4.63 -4.98
N ILE A 52 3.48 3.52 -4.31
CA ILE A 52 2.46 2.69 -3.65
C ILE A 52 2.56 2.95 -2.15
N LEU A 53 1.61 3.71 -1.62
CA LEU A 53 1.57 4.10 -0.22
C LEU A 53 0.73 3.13 0.61
N LEU A 54 1.00 3.09 1.92
CA LEU A 54 0.36 2.17 2.83
C LEU A 54 -0.78 2.81 3.61
N VAL A 55 -1.83 2.03 3.83
CA VAL A 55 -2.88 2.30 4.81
C VAL A 55 -2.96 1.17 5.83
N ALA A 56 -3.34 1.50 7.06
CA ALA A 56 -3.47 0.56 8.17
C ALA A 56 -4.85 0.72 8.85
N PRO A 57 -5.29 -0.23 9.69
CA PRO A 57 -6.60 -0.16 10.35
C PRO A 57 -6.85 1.13 11.15
N ASN A 58 -5.80 1.75 11.67
CA ASN A 58 -5.86 3.03 12.41
C ASN A 58 -5.73 4.28 11.53
N THR A 59 -5.59 4.13 10.20
CA THR A 59 -5.55 5.28 9.28
C THR A 59 -6.94 5.93 9.19
N SER A 60 -7.02 7.26 9.37
CA SER A 60 -8.30 7.98 9.28
C SER A 60 -8.83 8.04 7.83
N ASN A 61 -10.12 8.31 7.66
CA ASN A 61 -10.74 8.39 6.34
C ASN A 61 -10.14 9.52 5.49
N GLU A 62 -9.87 10.67 6.10
CA GLU A 62 -9.22 11.80 5.43
C GLU A 62 -7.83 11.45 4.95
N ARG A 63 -7.09 10.67 5.76
CA ARG A 63 -5.77 10.21 5.42
C ARG A 63 -5.78 9.14 4.32
N ILE A 64 -6.79 8.24 4.31
CA ILE A 64 -6.99 7.29 3.20
C ILE A 64 -7.22 8.04 1.89
N LYS A 65 -8.08 9.05 1.88
CA LYS A 65 -8.33 9.89 0.69
C LYS A 65 -7.06 10.59 0.18
N LEU A 66 -6.27 11.15 1.10
CA LEU A 66 -5.01 11.80 0.74
C LEU A 66 -4.01 10.79 0.16
N ILE A 67 -3.85 9.64 0.80
CA ILE A 67 -2.97 8.55 0.35
C ILE A 67 -3.41 8.08 -1.05
N SER A 68 -4.71 7.90 -1.28
CA SER A 68 -5.25 7.51 -2.58
C SER A 68 -4.87 8.50 -3.69
N LYS A 69 -5.00 9.79 -3.44
CA LYS A 69 -4.60 10.84 -4.39
C LYS A 69 -3.10 10.88 -4.65
N LEU A 70 -2.29 10.64 -3.62
CA LEU A 70 -0.84 10.61 -3.74
C LEU A 70 -0.36 9.34 -4.46
N SER A 71 -0.92 8.18 -4.16
CA SER A 71 -0.59 6.92 -4.85
C SER A 71 -1.09 6.89 -6.28
N GLN A 72 -2.34 7.32 -6.51
CA GLN A 72 -3.00 7.43 -7.80
C GLN A 72 -3.33 6.10 -8.48
N ASP A 73 -2.40 5.13 -8.52
CA ASP A 73 -2.55 3.86 -9.26
C ASP A 73 -2.91 2.69 -8.34
N LEU A 74 -2.32 2.63 -7.14
CA LEU A 74 -2.48 1.50 -6.22
C LEU A 74 -2.16 1.90 -4.78
N ILE A 75 -2.96 1.40 -3.82
CA ILE A 75 -2.68 1.48 -2.38
C ILE A 75 -2.37 0.09 -1.85
N TYR A 76 -1.52 0.02 -0.84
CA TYR A 76 -1.25 -1.19 -0.08
C TYR A 76 -1.92 -1.13 1.30
N ALA A 77 -2.95 -1.95 1.50
CA ALA A 77 -3.63 -2.08 2.78
C ALA A 77 -2.94 -3.14 3.65
N VAL A 78 -2.43 -2.72 4.80
CA VAL A 78 -1.76 -3.62 5.74
C VAL A 78 -2.82 -4.36 6.56
N SER A 79 -2.85 -5.69 6.48
CA SER A 79 -3.61 -6.51 7.42
C SER A 79 -2.73 -6.88 8.62
N ILE A 80 -3.01 -6.31 9.79
CA ILE A 80 -2.22 -6.55 11.00
C ILE A 80 -2.53 -7.92 11.63
N LEU A 81 -3.63 -8.53 11.22
CA LEU A 81 -4.10 -9.80 11.76
C LEU A 81 -3.87 -10.90 10.72
N GLY A 82 -2.91 -11.77 10.98
CA GLY A 82 -2.99 -13.11 10.43
C GLY A 82 -4.35 -13.70 10.86
N ILE A 83 -5.17 -14.11 9.91
CA ILE A 83 -6.48 -14.72 10.17
C ILE A 83 -6.30 -16.15 10.75
N THR A 84 -5.21 -16.40 11.46
CA THR A 84 -4.90 -17.67 12.06
C THR A 84 -5.76 -17.86 13.32
N GLY A 85 -6.73 -18.74 13.18
CA GLY A 85 -7.48 -19.30 14.31
C GLY A 85 -8.74 -18.56 14.69
N GLY A 86 -9.82 -18.70 13.90
CA GLY A 86 -11.21 -18.72 14.42
C GLY A 86 -11.79 -17.48 15.09
N ASP A 87 -11.04 -16.38 15.24
CA ASP A 87 -11.57 -15.18 15.88
C ASP A 87 -12.48 -14.40 14.91
N MET A 88 -13.77 -14.67 15.05
CA MET A 88 -14.83 -14.02 14.26
C MET A 88 -14.82 -12.49 14.44
N SER A 89 -14.44 -11.99 15.62
CA SER A 89 -14.40 -10.56 15.90
C SER A 89 -13.26 -9.87 15.13
N ALA A 90 -12.13 -10.54 15.00
CA ALA A 90 -10.98 -10.06 14.24
C ALA A 90 -11.30 -9.98 12.73
N LYS A 91 -11.96 -10.99 12.18
CA LYS A 91 -12.42 -11.00 10.78
C LYS A 91 -13.43 -9.88 10.50
N GLU A 92 -14.37 -9.65 11.39
CA GLU A 92 -15.37 -8.59 11.23
C GLU A 92 -14.74 -7.18 11.29
N ASN A 93 -13.78 -6.97 12.18
CA ASN A 93 -13.05 -5.70 12.26
C ASN A 93 -12.18 -5.47 11.00
N LEU A 94 -11.54 -6.52 10.50
CA LEU A 94 -10.76 -6.45 9.28
C LEU A 94 -11.66 -6.15 8.07
N LYS A 95 -12.81 -6.79 7.95
CA LYS A 95 -13.81 -6.49 6.93
C LYS A 95 -14.26 -5.04 6.96
N LYS A 96 -14.60 -4.51 8.14
CA LYS A 96 -14.97 -3.09 8.31
C LYS A 96 -13.87 -2.15 7.85
N TYR A 97 -12.62 -2.48 8.16
CA TYR A 97 -11.47 -1.71 7.71
C TYR A 97 -11.33 -1.73 6.18
N LEU A 98 -11.41 -2.89 5.53
CA LEU A 98 -11.29 -2.99 4.07
C LEU A 98 -12.43 -2.26 3.34
N LEU A 99 -13.66 -2.39 3.83
CA LEU A 99 -14.79 -1.62 3.30
C LEU A 99 -14.56 -0.11 3.46
N ARG A 100 -14.04 0.34 4.59
CA ARG A 100 -13.68 1.74 4.81
C ARG A 100 -12.58 2.22 3.85
N VAL A 101 -11.57 1.38 3.54
CA VAL A 101 -10.57 1.70 2.52
C VAL A 101 -11.25 1.83 1.16
N LYS A 102 -12.10 0.88 0.79
CA LYS A 102 -12.84 0.88 -0.48
C LYS A 102 -13.70 2.14 -0.65
N ASP A 103 -14.40 2.56 0.39
CA ASP A 103 -15.29 3.72 0.36
C ASP A 103 -14.54 5.06 0.30
N ASN A 104 -13.26 5.10 0.70
CA ASN A 104 -12.46 6.33 0.77
C ASN A 104 -11.27 6.35 -0.20
N SER A 105 -11.05 5.30 -0.99
CA SER A 105 -10.01 5.24 -2.02
C SER A 105 -10.59 5.57 -3.40
N GLU A 106 -9.86 6.36 -4.17
CA GLU A 106 -10.16 6.66 -5.58
C GLU A 106 -9.41 5.72 -6.54
N CYS A 107 -8.51 4.89 -6.03
CA CYS A 107 -7.73 3.93 -6.80
C CYS A 107 -7.86 2.51 -6.22
N PRO A 108 -7.52 1.46 -6.97
CA PRO A 108 -7.48 0.09 -6.49
C PRO A 108 -6.57 -0.08 -5.27
N PHE A 109 -6.84 -1.09 -4.46
CA PHE A 109 -5.96 -1.45 -3.35
C PHE A 109 -5.78 -2.95 -3.22
N ILE A 110 -4.57 -3.34 -2.84
CA ILE A 110 -4.19 -4.71 -2.52
C ILE A 110 -3.98 -4.86 -1.03
N VAL A 111 -4.18 -6.06 -0.53
CA VAL A 111 -3.97 -6.39 0.89
C VAL A 111 -2.76 -7.29 1.04
N GLY A 112 -1.92 -7.00 2.01
CA GLY A 112 -0.78 -7.86 2.34
C GLY A 112 -0.54 -7.96 3.85
N PHE A 113 0.39 -8.84 4.23
CA PHE A 113 0.68 -9.35 5.57
C PHE A 113 -0.35 -10.35 6.12
N GLY A 114 0.15 -11.45 6.65
CA GLY A 114 -0.66 -12.47 7.32
C GLY A 114 -1.52 -13.33 6.40
N ILE A 115 -1.27 -13.35 5.11
CA ILE A 115 -1.96 -14.21 4.13
C ILE A 115 -1.15 -15.50 4.01
N ASN A 116 -1.71 -16.62 4.47
CA ASN A 116 -0.99 -17.89 4.59
C ASN A 116 -1.65 -19.05 3.84
N SER A 117 -2.86 -18.88 3.34
CA SER A 117 -3.63 -19.92 2.69
C SER A 117 -4.41 -19.42 1.46
N SER A 118 -4.85 -20.35 0.61
CA SER A 118 -5.77 -20.05 -0.48
C SER A 118 -7.09 -19.46 -0.01
N ASP A 119 -7.58 -19.92 1.13
CA ASP A 119 -8.84 -19.45 1.73
C ASP A 119 -8.71 -18.00 2.19
N ASP A 120 -7.52 -17.59 2.68
CA ASP A 120 -7.24 -16.19 3.00
C ASP A 120 -7.27 -15.33 1.74
N VAL A 121 -6.63 -15.78 0.66
CA VAL A 121 -6.63 -15.07 -0.63
C VAL A 121 -8.05 -14.89 -1.14
N GLU A 122 -8.86 -15.97 -1.13
CA GLU A 122 -10.26 -15.92 -1.57
C GLU A 122 -11.07 -14.95 -0.70
N TRP A 123 -10.87 -14.98 0.61
CA TRP A 123 -11.56 -14.09 1.53
C TRP A 123 -11.20 -12.61 1.27
N PHE A 124 -9.90 -12.29 1.11
CA PHE A 124 -9.47 -10.92 0.84
C PHE A 124 -9.95 -10.40 -0.51
N ASN A 125 -9.99 -11.23 -1.53
CA ASN A 125 -10.46 -10.86 -2.86
C ASN A 125 -11.96 -10.49 -2.90
N ASN A 126 -12.75 -10.87 -1.89
CA ASN A 126 -14.13 -10.38 -1.76
C ASN A 126 -14.21 -8.90 -1.32
N TYR A 127 -13.14 -8.33 -0.76
CA TYR A 127 -13.14 -6.99 -0.15
C TYR A 127 -12.05 -6.07 -0.69
N SER A 128 -11.15 -6.55 -1.53
CA SER A 128 -10.03 -5.81 -2.14
C SER A 128 -9.86 -6.21 -3.60
N ASP A 129 -8.98 -5.49 -4.30
CA ASP A 129 -8.68 -5.75 -5.72
C ASP A 129 -7.59 -6.82 -5.89
N GLY A 130 -6.97 -7.26 -4.80
CA GLY A 130 -5.99 -8.34 -4.80
C GLY A 130 -5.35 -8.59 -3.45
N ALA A 131 -4.65 -9.72 -3.36
CA ALA A 131 -3.91 -10.16 -2.18
C ALA A 131 -2.43 -10.39 -2.51
N VAL A 132 -1.55 -9.96 -1.61
CA VAL A 132 -0.10 -10.14 -1.74
C VAL A 132 0.34 -11.29 -0.83
N VAL A 133 0.84 -12.35 -1.46
CA VAL A 133 1.41 -13.51 -0.78
C VAL A 133 2.92 -13.42 -0.86
N GLY A 134 3.61 -13.50 0.30
CA GLY A 134 5.06 -13.42 0.42
C GLY A 134 5.69 -14.75 0.82
#